data_ead0bc6df1e466a64ad799b49af80fd4
#
_entry.id   ead0bc6df1e466a64ad799b49af80fd4
#
_cell.length_a   1.000
_cell.length_b   1.000
_cell.length_c   1.000
_cell.angle_alpha   90.00
_cell.angle_beta   90.00
_cell.angle_gamma   90.00
#
_symmetry.space_group_name_H-M   'P 1'
#
loop_
_entity.id
_entity.type
_entity.pdbx_description
1 polymer ?
#
loop_
_entity_poly.entity_id
_entity_poly.type
_entity_poly.pdbx_seq_one_letter_code
_entity_poly.pdbx_strand_id
1 'polypeptide(L)'
;IATPEELKKRKIKPRLWAAIARSPEINKMMWASDAAYSTLEQAKQDALKQCQEYGGKDCQLAIGISNMCLGLASGRDSSGLRDYFGNSIIPEHAKEMAVENCQAKGGSSCEPSPAPSLCALPCDMLKDKTCNFDSPQVIMPGIKGGKPFNVALDGNVLK
;
A
#
# COMPACT_ATOMS: atom_id res chain seq x y z
N ILE A 1 -16.28 6.95 26.54
CA ILE A 1 -14.96 6.28 26.59
C ILE A 1 -15.18 4.84 27.01
N ALA A 2 -14.65 3.91 26.22
CA ALA A 2 -14.75 2.49 26.52
C ALA A 2 -13.95 2.15 27.77
N THR A 3 -14.55 1.36 28.67
CA THR A 3 -13.83 0.84 29.85
C THR A 3 -12.82 -0.22 29.43
N PRO A 4 -11.80 -0.50 30.27
CA PRO A 4 -10.87 -1.59 29.98
C PRO A 4 -11.55 -2.94 29.75
N GLU A 5 -12.65 -3.20 30.44
CA GLU A 5 -13.42 -4.42 30.29
C GLU A 5 -14.16 -4.48 28.95
N GLU A 6 -14.72 -3.35 28.50
CA GLU A 6 -15.34 -3.25 27.19
C GLU A 6 -14.29 -3.43 26.08
N LEU A 7 -13.11 -2.87 26.25
CA LEU A 7 -12.02 -3.03 25.30
C LEU A 7 -11.57 -4.49 25.18
N LYS A 8 -11.55 -5.22 26.30
CA LYS A 8 -11.23 -6.65 26.31
C LYS A 8 -12.29 -7.48 25.59
N LYS A 9 -13.54 -7.03 25.61
CA LYS A 9 -14.65 -7.72 24.93
C LYS A 9 -14.63 -7.46 23.42
N ARG A 10 -14.01 -6.37 22.95
CA ARG A 10 -13.85 -6.10 21.54
C ARG A 10 -12.73 -6.97 20.98
N LYS A 11 -13.11 -7.96 20.20
CA LYS A 11 -12.13 -8.83 19.56
C LYS A 11 -11.33 -8.02 18.55
N ILE A 12 -10.05 -7.85 18.80
CA ILE A 12 -9.14 -7.27 17.84
C ILE A 12 -8.89 -8.32 16.76
N LYS A 13 -9.18 -7.98 15.51
CA LYS A 13 -8.94 -8.86 14.39
C LYS A 13 -7.44 -9.03 14.18
N PRO A 14 -6.98 -10.24 13.83
CA PRO A 14 -5.57 -10.45 13.50
C PRO A 14 -5.11 -9.53 12.38
N ARG A 15 -3.89 -9.06 12.47
CA ARG A 15 -3.28 -8.20 11.46
C ARG A 15 -3.14 -8.94 10.12
N LEU A 16 -3.49 -8.25 9.05
CA LEU A 16 -3.28 -8.74 7.69
C LEU A 16 -2.21 -7.91 6.99
N TRP A 17 -1.52 -8.52 6.06
CA TRP A 17 -0.44 -7.90 5.30
C TRP A 17 -0.66 -8.06 3.81
N ALA A 18 -0.30 -7.02 3.06
CA ALA A 18 -0.19 -7.08 1.60
C ALA A 18 1.13 -6.46 1.21
N ALA A 19 1.62 -6.79 0.03
CA ALA A 19 2.92 -6.34 -0.42
C ALA A 19 2.90 -5.96 -1.89
N ILE A 20 3.82 -5.07 -2.26
CA ILE A 20 4.08 -4.71 -3.65
C ILE A 20 5.55 -4.98 -3.92
N ALA A 21 5.82 -5.70 -4.99
CA ALA A 21 7.17 -5.97 -5.48
C ALA A 21 7.48 -5.11 -6.70
N ARG A 22 8.75 -4.87 -6.91
CA ARG A 22 9.25 -4.09 -8.02
C ARG A 22 10.51 -4.72 -8.57
N SER A 23 10.68 -4.64 -9.89
CA SER A 23 11.93 -5.00 -10.55
C SER A 23 12.74 -3.73 -10.85
N PRO A 24 14.02 -3.67 -10.47
CA PRO A 24 14.87 -2.50 -10.79
C PRO A 24 14.99 -2.23 -12.30
N GLU A 25 14.89 -3.28 -13.12
CA GLU A 25 14.99 -3.16 -14.57
C GLU A 25 13.73 -2.58 -15.21
N ILE A 26 12.59 -2.78 -14.56
CA ILE A 26 11.30 -2.32 -15.09
C ILE A 26 10.73 -1.30 -14.09
N ASN A 27 11.24 -0.08 -14.16
CA ASN A 27 10.99 0.97 -13.17
C ASN A 27 9.52 1.40 -13.03
N LYS A 28 8.70 1.09 -14.00
CA LYS A 28 7.32 1.59 -14.02
C LYS A 28 6.28 0.52 -13.71
N MET A 29 6.72 -0.72 -13.50
CA MET A 29 5.80 -1.82 -13.23
C MET A 29 5.98 -2.33 -11.81
N MET A 30 4.85 -2.50 -11.15
CA MET A 30 4.76 -3.01 -9.80
C MET A 30 3.77 -4.14 -9.75
N TRP A 31 4.04 -5.12 -8.92
CA TRP A 31 3.19 -6.29 -8.77
C TRP A 31 2.77 -6.43 -7.32
N ALA A 32 1.47 -6.40 -7.11
CA ALA A 32 0.90 -6.55 -5.77
C ALA A 32 0.64 -8.02 -5.46
N SER A 33 0.61 -8.36 -4.19
CA SER A 33 0.12 -9.65 -3.75
C SER A 33 -1.35 -9.81 -4.13
N ASP A 34 -1.76 -11.02 -4.52
CA ASP A 34 -3.14 -11.30 -4.94
C ASP A 34 -4.13 -11.22 -3.78
N ALA A 35 -3.65 -11.41 -2.58
CA ALA A 35 -4.50 -11.43 -1.38
C ALA A 35 -3.77 -10.80 -0.21
N ALA A 36 -4.49 -10.59 0.89
CA ALA A 36 -3.90 -10.24 2.16
C ALA A 36 -3.56 -11.51 2.93
N TYR A 37 -2.45 -11.48 3.63
CA TYR A 37 -1.89 -12.63 4.34
C TYR A 37 -1.69 -12.31 5.81
N SER A 38 -1.55 -13.35 6.62
CA SER A 38 -1.34 -13.20 8.06
C SER A 38 0.06 -12.70 8.43
N THR A 39 1.02 -12.81 7.51
CA THR A 39 2.39 -12.34 7.73
C THR A 39 2.89 -11.54 6.52
N LEU A 40 3.79 -10.60 6.78
CA LEU A 40 4.44 -9.85 5.72
C LEU A 40 5.24 -10.78 4.80
N GLU A 41 5.89 -11.79 5.36
CA GLU A 41 6.69 -12.72 4.56
C GLU A 41 5.86 -13.44 3.50
N GLN A 42 4.66 -13.89 3.87
CA GLN A 42 3.75 -14.52 2.91
C GLN A 42 3.32 -13.56 1.80
N ALA A 43 2.95 -12.33 2.17
CA ALA A 43 2.56 -11.30 1.20
C ALA A 43 3.74 -10.96 0.26
N LYS A 44 4.93 -10.82 0.83
CA LYS A 44 6.16 -10.56 0.09
C LYS A 44 6.45 -11.67 -0.92
N GLN A 45 6.35 -12.92 -0.52
CA GLN A 45 6.61 -14.05 -1.42
C GLN A 45 5.63 -14.07 -2.59
N ASP A 46 4.36 -13.78 -2.33
CA ASP A 46 3.36 -13.68 -3.40
C ASP A 46 3.68 -12.55 -4.38
N ALA A 47 3.96 -11.35 -3.86
CA ALA A 47 4.30 -10.21 -4.71
C ALA A 47 5.58 -10.45 -5.53
N LEU A 48 6.60 -11.04 -4.94
CA LEU A 48 7.83 -11.40 -5.65
C LEU A 48 7.57 -12.42 -6.74
N LYS A 49 6.73 -13.41 -6.47
CA LYS A 49 6.34 -14.41 -7.46
C LYS A 49 5.62 -13.76 -8.64
N GLN A 50 4.67 -12.88 -8.39
CA GLN A 50 3.98 -12.13 -9.45
C GLN A 50 4.98 -11.37 -10.32
N CYS A 51 5.91 -10.66 -9.69
CA CYS A 51 6.94 -9.91 -10.38
C CYS A 51 7.79 -10.83 -11.30
N GLN A 52 8.21 -11.97 -10.80
CA GLN A 52 9.02 -12.93 -11.56
C GLN A 52 8.23 -13.57 -12.71
N GLU A 53 6.99 -13.93 -12.49
CA GLU A 53 6.12 -14.54 -13.51
C GLU A 53 5.85 -13.60 -14.68
N TYR A 54 5.82 -12.31 -14.43
CA TYR A 54 5.62 -11.30 -15.48
C TYR A 54 6.93 -10.76 -16.05
N GLY A 55 8.03 -11.47 -15.83
CA GLY A 55 9.32 -11.19 -16.46
C GLY A 55 10.23 -10.26 -15.72
N GLY A 56 9.91 -9.88 -14.49
CA GLY A 56 10.78 -9.06 -13.66
C GLY A 56 12.02 -9.81 -13.24
N LYS A 57 13.17 -9.10 -13.25
CA LYS A 57 14.44 -9.61 -12.73
C LYS A 57 14.82 -8.86 -11.47
N ASP A 58 15.45 -9.57 -10.56
CA ASP A 58 15.88 -9.00 -9.27
C ASP A 58 14.73 -8.34 -8.51
N CYS A 59 13.58 -9.01 -8.52
CA CYS A 59 12.38 -8.51 -7.87
C CYS A 59 12.62 -8.31 -6.38
N GLN A 60 12.21 -7.17 -5.87
CA GLN A 60 12.41 -6.79 -4.48
C GLN A 60 11.10 -6.24 -3.90
N LEU A 61 10.96 -6.36 -2.59
CA LEU A 61 9.84 -5.75 -1.89
C LEU A 61 9.95 -4.23 -1.99
N ALA A 62 8.97 -3.60 -2.60
CA ALA A 62 8.90 -2.14 -2.66
C ALA A 62 8.19 -1.57 -1.44
N ILE A 63 7.05 -2.15 -1.08
CA ILE A 63 6.26 -1.69 0.06
C ILE A 63 5.46 -2.85 0.65
N GLY A 64 5.39 -2.89 1.97
CA GLY A 64 4.50 -3.77 2.72
C GLY A 64 3.53 -2.93 3.52
N ILE A 65 2.26 -3.30 3.51
CA ILE A 65 1.22 -2.59 4.26
C ILE A 65 0.46 -3.56 5.15
N SER A 66 -0.02 -3.03 6.26
CA SER A 66 -0.83 -3.80 7.20
C SER A 66 -1.95 -2.95 7.77
N ASN A 67 -3.14 -3.52 7.82
CA ASN A 67 -4.34 -2.91 8.40
C ASN A 67 -4.70 -1.56 7.76
N MET A 68 -4.51 -1.47 6.45
CA MET A 68 -4.84 -0.28 5.68
C MET A 68 -5.06 -0.61 4.21
N CYS A 69 -5.50 0.37 3.45
CA CYS A 69 -5.55 0.31 1.99
C CYS A 69 -4.55 1.27 1.38
N LEU A 70 -3.97 0.88 0.27
CA LEU A 70 -3.04 1.68 -0.52
C LEU A 70 -3.68 1.97 -1.87
N GLY A 71 -3.89 3.23 -2.18
CA GLY A 71 -4.38 3.68 -3.48
C GLY A 71 -3.23 4.13 -4.36
N LEU A 72 -3.44 4.04 -5.66
CA LEU A 72 -2.45 4.44 -6.66
C LEU A 72 -3.01 5.55 -7.54
N ALA A 73 -2.13 6.47 -7.90
CA ALA A 73 -2.38 7.46 -8.92
C ALA A 73 -1.15 7.60 -9.79
N SER A 74 -1.34 8.03 -11.02
CA SER A 74 -0.25 8.33 -11.92
C SER A 74 -0.28 9.80 -12.32
N GLY A 75 0.89 10.35 -12.58
CA GLY A 75 1.05 11.72 -13.04
C GLY A 75 2.39 11.88 -13.72
N ARG A 76 2.65 13.09 -14.19
CA ARG A 76 3.90 13.42 -14.86
C ARG A 76 4.64 14.49 -14.08
N ASP A 77 5.95 14.30 -13.96
CA ASP A 77 6.86 15.32 -13.45
C ASP A 77 7.93 15.62 -14.49
N SER A 78 8.98 16.36 -14.11
CA SER A 78 10.07 16.69 -15.01
C SER A 78 10.85 15.48 -15.55
N SER A 79 10.78 14.34 -14.85
CA SER A 79 11.43 13.10 -15.27
C SER A 79 10.52 12.14 -16.02
N GLY A 80 9.26 12.50 -16.26
CA GLY A 80 8.30 11.71 -17.02
C GLY A 80 7.18 11.16 -16.15
N LEU A 81 6.67 9.98 -16.52
CA LEU A 81 5.57 9.34 -15.81
C LEU A 81 6.03 8.81 -14.45
N ARG A 82 5.23 9.07 -13.43
CA ARG A 82 5.54 8.65 -12.06
C ARG A 82 4.29 8.15 -11.36
N ASP A 83 4.46 7.18 -10.46
CA ASP A 83 3.40 6.66 -9.62
C ASP A 83 3.41 7.32 -8.24
N TYR A 84 2.22 7.57 -7.73
CA TYR A 84 2.02 8.15 -6.41
C TYR A 84 1.08 7.26 -5.61
N PHE A 85 1.29 7.23 -4.30
CA PHE A 85 0.49 6.42 -3.39
C PHE A 85 -0.26 7.29 -2.41
N GLY A 86 -1.42 6.80 -2.01
CA GLY A 86 -2.17 7.33 -0.90
C GLY A 86 -2.59 6.18 0.00
N ASN A 87 -2.93 6.48 1.23
CA ASN A 87 -3.29 5.46 2.20
C ASN A 87 -4.51 5.88 3.00
N SER A 88 -5.34 4.92 3.33
CA SER A 88 -6.52 5.10 4.16
C SER A 88 -7.04 3.74 4.58
N ILE A 89 -7.89 3.71 5.60
CA ILE A 89 -8.68 2.53 5.92
C ILE A 89 -9.92 2.41 5.02
N ILE A 90 -10.14 3.39 4.16
CA ILE A 90 -11.24 3.40 3.18
C ILE A 90 -10.62 3.37 1.77
N PRO A 91 -10.90 2.32 0.95
CA PRO A 91 -10.24 2.17 -0.37
C PRO A 91 -10.40 3.38 -1.29
N GLU A 92 -11.59 3.94 -1.37
CA GLU A 92 -11.86 5.11 -2.22
C GLU A 92 -11.05 6.32 -1.78
N HIS A 93 -10.97 6.54 -0.48
CA HIS A 93 -10.22 7.64 0.09
C HIS A 93 -8.71 7.49 -0.15
N ALA A 94 -8.21 6.25 -0.16
CA ALA A 94 -6.80 5.99 -0.46
C ALA A 94 -6.44 6.47 -1.87
N LYS A 95 -7.32 6.27 -2.85
CA LYS A 95 -7.11 6.78 -4.21
C LYS A 95 -7.14 8.29 -4.27
N GLU A 96 -8.08 8.92 -3.57
CA GLU A 96 -8.15 10.39 -3.51
C GLU A 96 -6.86 10.97 -2.93
N MET A 97 -6.33 10.35 -1.89
CA MET A 97 -5.07 10.77 -1.28
C MET A 97 -3.88 10.57 -2.22
N ALA A 98 -3.90 9.53 -3.05
CA ALA A 98 -2.86 9.32 -4.05
C ALA A 98 -2.85 10.45 -5.07
N VAL A 99 -4.02 10.88 -5.55
CA VAL A 99 -4.15 12.01 -6.46
C VAL A 99 -3.68 13.31 -5.79
N GLU A 100 -4.08 13.54 -4.55
CA GLU A 100 -3.63 14.72 -3.78
C GLU A 100 -2.11 14.73 -3.61
N ASN A 101 -1.50 13.60 -3.32
CA ASN A 101 -0.05 13.47 -3.21
C ASN A 101 0.63 13.78 -4.54
N CYS A 102 0.08 13.30 -5.65
CA CYS A 102 0.58 13.63 -6.98
C CYS A 102 0.60 15.14 -7.20
N GLN A 103 -0.49 15.81 -6.91
CA GLN A 103 -0.61 17.27 -7.06
C GLN A 103 0.34 18.00 -6.11
N ALA A 104 0.42 17.57 -4.86
CA ALA A 104 1.26 18.20 -3.85
C ALA A 104 2.77 18.07 -4.17
N LYS A 105 3.16 17.02 -4.87
CA LYS A 105 4.55 16.80 -5.30
C LYS A 105 4.87 17.46 -6.64
N GLY A 106 3.97 18.25 -7.18
CA GLY A 106 4.16 18.96 -8.46
C GLY A 106 3.88 18.12 -9.69
N GLY A 107 3.24 16.99 -9.52
CA GLY A 107 2.80 16.17 -10.66
C GLY A 107 1.70 16.86 -11.46
N SER A 108 1.69 16.63 -12.76
CA SER A 108 0.62 17.09 -13.66
C SER A 108 -0.13 15.89 -14.22
N SER A 109 -1.35 16.14 -14.70
CA SER A 109 -2.22 15.09 -15.22
C SER A 109 -2.41 13.95 -14.22
N CYS A 110 -2.61 14.30 -12.95
CA CYS A 110 -2.77 13.32 -11.88
C CYS A 110 -4.12 12.61 -12.02
N GLU A 111 -4.07 11.30 -12.17
CA GLU A 111 -5.26 10.47 -12.33
C GLU A 111 -5.19 9.24 -11.41
N PRO A 112 -6.32 8.85 -10.80
CA PRO A 112 -6.35 7.62 -10.02
C PRO A 112 -6.16 6.41 -10.92
N SER A 113 -5.50 5.38 -10.40
CA SER A 113 -5.38 4.11 -11.12
C SER A 113 -6.76 3.49 -11.33
N PRO A 114 -7.02 2.88 -12.51
CA PRO A 114 -8.26 2.14 -12.73
C PRO A 114 -8.34 0.87 -11.89
N ALA A 115 -7.20 0.35 -11.40
CA ALA A 115 -7.16 -0.82 -10.54
C ALA A 115 -7.70 -0.48 -9.15
N PRO A 116 -8.34 -1.45 -8.45
CA PRO A 116 -8.78 -1.21 -7.07
C PRO A 116 -7.59 -0.94 -6.16
N SER A 117 -7.84 -0.24 -5.05
CA SER A 117 -6.84 -0.05 -4.00
C SER A 117 -6.41 -1.41 -3.44
N LEU A 118 -5.12 -1.53 -3.11
CA LEU A 118 -4.60 -2.71 -2.44
C LEU A 118 -4.94 -2.62 -0.96
N CYS A 119 -5.75 -3.53 -0.46
CA CYS A 119 -6.21 -3.50 0.93
C CYS A 119 -5.71 -4.71 1.71
N ALA A 120 -5.24 -4.45 2.91
CA ALA A 120 -4.90 -5.46 3.90
C ALA A 120 -5.69 -5.18 5.19
N LEU A 121 -7.01 -5.12 5.05
CA LEU A 121 -7.91 -4.83 6.17
C LEU A 121 -8.58 -6.11 6.65
N PRO A 122 -8.59 -6.39 7.96
CA PRO A 122 -9.25 -7.57 8.51
C PRO A 122 -10.77 -7.55 8.35
N CYS A 123 -11.35 -6.37 8.17
CA CYS A 123 -12.78 -6.18 8.05
C CYS A 123 -13.10 -4.85 7.35
N ASP A 124 -14.32 -4.72 6.88
CA ASP A 124 -14.78 -3.50 6.22
C ASP A 124 -15.41 -2.56 7.24
N MET A 125 -14.73 -1.45 7.53
CA MET A 125 -15.18 -0.45 8.50
C MET A 125 -16.52 0.19 8.13
N LEU A 126 -16.85 0.24 6.85
CA LEU A 126 -18.09 0.82 6.40
C LEU A 126 -19.29 -0.09 6.65
N LYS A 127 -19.08 -1.40 6.65
CA LYS A 127 -20.12 -2.41 6.84
C LYS A 127 -20.20 -2.91 8.27
N ASP A 128 -19.08 -2.98 8.97
CA ASP A 128 -19.01 -3.50 10.33
C ASP A 128 -18.39 -2.45 11.26
N LYS A 129 -19.26 -1.75 11.97
CA LYS A 129 -18.85 -0.72 12.93
C LYS A 129 -18.19 -1.30 14.19
N THR A 130 -18.31 -2.60 14.40
CA THR A 130 -17.64 -3.28 15.51
C THR A 130 -16.23 -3.75 15.14
N CYS A 131 -15.83 -3.53 13.89
CA CYS A 131 -14.50 -3.89 13.41
C CYS A 131 -13.42 -3.19 14.24
N ASN A 132 -12.51 -3.97 14.76
CA ASN A 132 -11.40 -3.48 15.57
C ASN A 132 -10.12 -4.20 15.17
N PHE A 133 -9.07 -3.43 14.91
CA PHE A 133 -7.77 -3.95 14.53
C PHE A 133 -6.67 -2.97 14.97
N ASP A 134 -5.45 -3.47 15.05
CA ASP A 134 -4.31 -2.66 15.44
C ASP A 134 -4.00 -1.56 14.43
N SER A 135 -3.19 -0.60 14.83
CA SER A 135 -2.80 0.52 13.99
C SER A 135 -2.18 0.10 12.67
N PRO A 136 -2.41 0.85 11.58
CA PRO A 136 -1.75 0.60 10.32
C PRO A 136 -0.23 0.61 10.43
N GLN A 137 0.43 -0.19 9.60
CA GLN A 137 1.88 -0.19 9.47
C GLN A 137 2.28 -0.17 8.00
N VAL A 138 3.38 0.53 7.72
CA VAL A 138 3.96 0.58 6.38
C VAL A 138 5.45 0.26 6.49
N ILE A 139 5.91 -0.66 5.66
CA ILE A 139 7.32 -1.02 5.58
C ILE A 139 7.81 -0.71 4.16
N MET A 140 8.83 0.12 4.06
CA MET A 140 9.42 0.53 2.80
C MET A 140 10.93 0.30 2.84
N PRO A 141 11.38 -0.93 2.61
CA PRO A 141 12.82 -1.19 2.56
C PRO A 141 13.44 -0.50 1.33
N GLY A 142 14.67 -0.05 1.46
CA GLY A 142 15.40 0.48 0.32
C GLY A 142 15.63 -0.60 -0.74
N ILE A 143 15.71 -0.20 -2.00
CA ILE A 143 16.01 -1.13 -3.08
C ILE A 143 17.51 -1.30 -3.17
N LYS A 144 17.97 -2.57 -3.05
CA LYS A 144 19.39 -2.90 -3.11
C LYS A 144 19.99 -2.50 -4.47
N GLY A 145 21.05 -1.72 -4.45
CA GLY A 145 21.75 -1.29 -5.68
C GLY A 145 21.06 -0.19 -6.46
N GLY A 146 20.00 0.41 -5.93
CA GLY A 146 19.26 1.47 -6.60
C GLY A 146 18.83 2.56 -5.64
N LYS A 147 18.20 3.58 -6.18
CA LYS A 147 17.57 4.61 -5.35
C LYS A 147 16.38 3.99 -4.59
N PRO A 148 16.11 4.45 -3.37
CA PRO A 148 14.89 4.03 -2.67
C PRO A 148 13.67 4.23 -3.57
N PHE A 149 12.70 3.33 -3.43
CA PHE A 149 11.45 3.45 -4.15
C PHE A 149 10.78 4.77 -3.78
N ASN A 150 10.67 5.66 -4.74
CA ASN A 150 10.15 7.00 -4.50
C ASN A 150 8.63 6.99 -4.57
N VAL A 151 8.00 6.78 -3.46
CA VAL A 151 6.55 6.80 -3.31
C VAL A 151 6.13 8.04 -2.54
N ALA A 152 5.00 8.59 -2.89
CA ALA A 152 4.47 9.76 -2.22
C ALA A 152 3.64 9.38 -0.99
N LEU A 153 4.26 8.64 -0.07
CA LEU A 153 3.61 8.22 1.17
C LEU A 153 3.89 9.17 2.33
N ASP A 154 4.75 10.14 2.13
CA ASP A 154 5.07 11.10 3.18
C ASP A 154 3.83 11.94 3.51
N GLY A 155 3.68 12.20 4.74
CA GLY A 155 2.65 13.09 5.22
C GLY A 155 1.46 12.42 5.85
N ASN A 156 1.15 11.17 5.52
CA ASN A 156 -0.08 10.56 6.01
C ASN A 156 0.14 9.35 6.92
N VAL A 157 0.85 8.35 6.47
CA VAL A 157 1.07 7.15 7.27
C VAL A 157 2.46 7.08 7.84
N LEU A 158 3.44 7.59 7.11
CA LEU A 158 4.84 7.54 7.52
C LEU A 158 5.24 8.62 8.51
N LYS A 159 4.33 9.47 8.83
CA LYS A 159 4.55 10.46 9.89
C LYS A 159 4.12 9.95 11.23
#